data_aa25620b8410a58d179a39a135be098a
#
_entry.id   aa25620b8410a58d179a39a135be098a
#
_cell.length_a   1.000
_cell.length_b   1.000
_cell.length_c   1.000
_cell.angle_alpha   90.00
_cell.angle_beta   90.00
_cell.angle_gamma   90.00
#
_symmetry.space_group_name_H-M   'P 1'
#
loop_
_entity.id
_entity.type
_entity.pdbx_description
1 polymer ?
#
loop_
_entity_poly.entity_id
_entity_poly.type
_entity_poly.pdbx_seq_one_letter_code
_entity_poly.pdbx_strand_id
1 'polypeptide(L)'
;MLQNIADASLLNSLKEIAQKKSNQVIVAGQNYIPVTGKVLDAEDILMGVDAALDGWLTAGRFANTFEEDFAKYFGAHRALLVNSGSSANLVAFYALTSPKLGERAIKP
;
A
#
# COMPACT_ATOMS: atom_id res chain seq x y z
N MET A 1 1.38 3.54 13.81
CA MET A 1 1.45 2.92 15.17
C MET A 1 0.42 1.80 15.21
N LEU A 2 0.84 0.60 15.61
CA LEU A 2 -0.03 -0.58 15.72
C LEU A 2 -1.07 -0.32 16.83
N GLN A 3 -2.34 -0.62 16.56
CA GLN A 3 -3.45 -0.34 17.48
C GLN A 3 -4.03 -1.61 18.10
N ASN A 4 -4.07 -2.70 17.33
CA ASN A 4 -4.73 -3.94 17.73
C ASN A 4 -3.78 -4.96 18.36
N ILE A 5 -2.47 -4.79 18.21
CA ILE A 5 -1.48 -5.73 18.71
C ILE A 5 -0.79 -5.11 19.94
N ALA A 6 -1.46 -5.20 21.09
CA ALA A 6 -0.93 -4.69 22.36
C ALA A 6 -0.10 -5.72 23.16
N ASP A 7 -0.29 -7.02 22.88
CA ASP A 7 0.46 -8.09 23.56
C ASP A 7 1.89 -8.17 23.02
N ALA A 8 2.88 -7.90 23.88
CA ALA A 8 4.30 -7.89 23.51
C ALA A 8 4.82 -9.28 23.09
N SER A 9 4.28 -10.37 23.64
CA SER A 9 4.69 -11.74 23.30
C SER A 9 4.19 -12.10 21.90
N LEU A 10 2.93 -11.78 21.61
CA LEU A 10 2.34 -11.96 20.28
C LEU A 10 3.08 -11.11 19.24
N LEU A 11 3.36 -9.85 19.56
CA LEU A 11 4.10 -8.95 18.69
C LEU A 11 5.49 -9.50 18.34
N ASN A 12 6.23 -10.01 19.31
CA ASN A 12 7.54 -10.61 19.09
C ASN A 12 7.45 -11.86 18.22
N SER A 13 6.48 -12.74 18.47
CA SER A 13 6.26 -13.95 17.67
C SER A 13 5.93 -13.60 16.22
N LEU A 14 5.09 -12.62 15.99
CA LEU A 14 4.74 -12.14 14.63
C LEU A 14 5.96 -11.53 13.94
N LYS A 15 6.79 -10.75 14.66
CA LYS A 15 8.04 -10.19 14.11
C LYS A 15 9.00 -11.27 13.66
N GLU A 16 9.20 -12.30 14.48
CA GLU A 16 10.08 -13.43 14.13
C GLU A 16 9.59 -14.17 12.88
N ILE A 17 8.28 -14.42 12.76
CA ILE A 17 7.69 -15.05 11.60
C ILE A 17 7.87 -14.17 10.35
N ALA A 18 7.63 -12.88 10.48
CA ALA A 18 7.74 -11.91 9.39
C ALA A 18 9.20 -11.80 8.91
N GLN A 19 10.17 -11.72 9.83
CA GLN A 19 11.60 -11.68 9.50
C GLN A 19 12.08 -12.95 8.80
N LYS A 20 11.62 -14.12 9.21
CA LYS A 20 11.95 -15.38 8.52
C LYS A 20 11.44 -15.41 7.07
N LYS A 21 10.32 -14.74 6.80
CA LYS A 21 9.74 -14.66 5.46
C LYS A 21 10.40 -13.60 4.58
N SER A 22 10.80 -12.47 5.15
CA SER A 22 11.46 -11.38 4.41
C SER A 22 12.92 -11.71 4.06
N ASN A 23 13.60 -12.51 4.88
CA ASN A 23 15.03 -12.85 4.72
C ASN A 23 15.28 -14.08 3.83
N GLN A 24 14.41 -14.41 2.90
CA GLN A 24 14.66 -15.51 1.96
C GLN A 24 15.86 -15.19 1.07
N VAL A 25 16.95 -15.93 1.27
CA VAL A 25 18.13 -15.83 0.41
C VAL A 25 17.83 -16.49 -0.94
N ILE A 26 17.97 -15.74 -2.01
CA ILE A 26 17.85 -16.28 -3.37
C ILE A 26 19.13 -17.05 -3.72
N VAL A 27 19.03 -18.34 -3.95
CA VAL A 27 20.12 -19.19 -4.41
C VAL A 27 20.00 -19.37 -5.92
N ALA A 28 21.02 -18.95 -6.65
CA ALA A 28 21.05 -19.06 -8.12
C ALA A 28 20.85 -20.52 -8.58
N GLY A 29 19.96 -20.73 -9.54
CA GLY A 29 19.64 -22.05 -10.08
C GLY A 29 18.68 -22.90 -9.24
N GLN A 30 18.29 -22.45 -8.04
CA GLN A 30 17.36 -23.17 -7.16
C GLN A 30 16.04 -22.42 -6.93
N ASN A 31 16.08 -21.12 -6.90
CA ASN A 31 14.91 -20.29 -6.66
C ASN A 31 14.41 -19.63 -7.95
N TYR A 32 13.10 -19.56 -8.09
CA TYR A 32 12.48 -18.74 -9.13
C TYR A 32 12.76 -17.26 -8.86
N ILE A 33 13.24 -16.55 -9.88
CA ILE A 33 13.44 -15.10 -9.83
C ILE A 33 12.18 -14.44 -10.42
N PRO A 34 11.36 -13.76 -9.61
CA PRO A 34 10.16 -13.09 -10.12
C PRO A 34 10.54 -11.86 -10.96
N VAL A 35 9.67 -11.49 -11.90
CA VAL A 35 9.84 -10.28 -12.72
C VAL A 35 9.78 -8.99 -11.88
N THR A 36 9.18 -9.05 -10.71
CA THR A 36 9.13 -7.95 -9.73
C THR A 36 9.58 -8.45 -8.37
N GLY A 37 10.56 -7.80 -7.76
CA GLY A 37 10.94 -8.05 -6.38
C GLY A 37 9.98 -7.35 -5.43
N LYS A 38 9.50 -8.07 -4.40
CA LYS A 38 8.81 -7.46 -3.26
C LYS A 38 9.84 -7.27 -2.16
N VAL A 39 10.02 -6.05 -1.72
CA VAL A 39 10.80 -5.73 -0.52
C VAL A 39 9.79 -5.45 0.57
N LEU A 40 9.55 -6.46 1.40
CA LEU A 40 8.63 -6.36 2.55
C LEU A 40 9.44 -6.69 3.79
N ASP A 41 9.47 -5.79 4.72
CA ASP A 41 10.05 -6.04 6.04
C ASP A 41 9.01 -6.53 7.06
N ALA A 42 9.47 -6.74 8.30
CA ALA A 42 8.60 -7.21 9.35
C ALA A 42 7.54 -6.17 9.76
N GLU A 43 7.84 -4.89 9.62
CA GLU A 43 6.92 -3.81 9.98
C GLU A 43 5.78 -3.72 8.95
N ASP A 44 6.07 -3.86 7.66
CA ASP A 44 5.06 -3.91 6.61
C ASP A 44 4.04 -5.03 6.85
N ILE A 45 4.55 -6.22 7.20
CA ILE A 45 3.69 -7.38 7.47
C ILE A 45 2.84 -7.16 8.73
N LEU A 46 3.42 -6.57 9.77
CA LEU A 46 2.69 -6.27 11.01
C LEU A 46 1.60 -5.23 10.80
N MET A 47 1.85 -4.20 9.99
CA MET A 47 0.83 -3.22 9.63
C MET A 47 -0.34 -3.88 8.87
N GLY A 48 -0.03 -4.85 7.99
CA GLY A 48 -1.06 -5.65 7.32
C GLY A 48 -1.89 -6.49 8.28
N VAL A 49 -1.26 -7.12 9.28
CA VAL A 49 -1.96 -7.88 10.33
C VAL A 49 -2.82 -6.96 11.17
N ASP A 50 -2.30 -5.81 11.58
CA ASP A 50 -3.02 -4.83 12.40
C ASP A 50 -4.23 -4.24 11.65
N ALA A 51 -4.10 -4.01 10.35
CA ALA A 51 -5.22 -3.62 9.48
C ALA A 51 -6.29 -4.71 9.35
N ALA A 52 -5.88 -5.98 9.26
CA ALA A 52 -6.82 -7.11 9.21
C ALA A 52 -7.60 -7.26 10.52
N LEU A 53 -6.98 -6.97 11.66
CA LEU A 53 -7.63 -6.99 12.96
C LEU A 53 -8.66 -5.88 13.17
N ASP A 54 -8.61 -4.79 12.39
CA ASP A 54 -9.68 -3.79 12.37
C ASP A 54 -11.02 -4.38 11.90
N GLY A 55 -11.00 -5.51 11.19
CA GLY A 55 -12.21 -6.12 10.61
C GLY A 55 -12.88 -5.27 9.53
N TRP A 56 -12.23 -4.19 9.10
CA TRP A 56 -12.72 -3.28 8.08
C TRP A 56 -12.05 -3.58 6.74
N LEU A 57 -12.77 -4.22 5.83
CA LEU A 57 -12.23 -4.77 4.58
C LEU A 57 -12.26 -3.79 3.39
N THR A 58 -12.43 -2.50 3.66
CA THR A 58 -12.38 -1.41 2.66
C THR A 58 -11.33 -0.36 3.08
N ALA A 59 -11.34 0.81 2.43
CA ALA A 59 -10.46 1.92 2.82
C ALA A 59 -10.69 2.31 4.29
N GLY A 60 -9.61 2.33 5.07
CA GLY A 60 -9.62 2.61 6.50
C GLY A 60 -8.48 3.55 6.89
N ARG A 61 -8.07 3.50 8.17
CA ARG A 61 -7.07 4.41 8.74
C ARG A 61 -5.73 4.40 7.97
N PHE A 62 -5.26 3.24 7.54
CA PHE A 62 -4.01 3.15 6.78
C PHE A 62 -4.11 3.82 5.41
N ALA A 63 -5.25 3.65 4.70
CA ALA A 63 -5.48 4.31 3.43
C ALA A 63 -5.50 5.84 3.60
N ASN A 64 -6.19 6.34 4.61
CA ASN A 64 -6.25 7.77 4.90
C ASN A 64 -4.87 8.35 5.20
N THR A 65 -4.10 7.70 6.08
CA THR A 65 -2.73 8.12 6.40
C THR A 65 -1.83 8.10 5.16
N PHE A 66 -1.93 7.05 4.35
CA PHE A 66 -1.18 6.95 3.11
C PHE A 66 -1.50 8.11 2.15
N GLU A 67 -2.79 8.40 1.93
CA GLU A 67 -3.22 9.48 1.04
C GLU A 67 -2.69 10.85 1.50
N GLU A 68 -2.74 11.11 2.81
CA GLU A 68 -2.22 12.34 3.39
C GLU A 68 -0.69 12.47 3.22
N ASP A 69 0.05 11.44 3.58
CA ASP A 69 1.51 11.46 3.55
C ASP A 69 2.05 11.45 2.11
N PHE A 70 1.39 10.70 1.22
CA PHE A 70 1.74 10.68 -0.19
C PHE A 70 1.49 12.05 -0.85
N ALA A 71 0.36 12.69 -0.55
CA ALA A 71 0.09 14.05 -1.02
C ALA A 71 1.15 15.04 -0.54
N LYS A 72 1.52 15.00 0.74
CA LYS A 72 2.57 15.86 1.31
C LYS A 72 3.91 15.62 0.62
N TYR A 73 4.30 14.36 0.44
CA TYR A 73 5.58 14.00 -0.17
C TYR A 73 5.75 14.57 -1.59
N PHE A 74 4.67 14.57 -2.39
CA PHE A 74 4.68 15.12 -3.74
C PHE A 74 4.26 16.58 -3.84
N GLY A 75 3.98 17.26 -2.74
CA GLY A 75 3.49 18.64 -2.74
C GLY A 75 2.12 18.80 -3.40
N ALA A 76 1.32 17.72 -3.42
CA ALA A 76 -0.03 17.72 -3.97
C ALA A 76 -1.07 18.09 -2.91
N HIS A 77 -2.21 18.65 -3.33
CA HIS A 77 -3.30 18.95 -2.40
C HIS A 77 -3.97 17.69 -1.85
N ARG A 78 -4.04 16.64 -2.64
CA ARG A 78 -4.68 15.37 -2.29
C ARG A 78 -4.05 14.24 -3.08
N ALA A 79 -4.09 13.05 -2.51
CA ALA A 79 -3.87 11.78 -3.19
C ALA A 79 -5.13 10.92 -3.04
N LEU A 80 -5.32 9.98 -3.94
CA LEU A 80 -6.41 9.02 -3.91
C LEU A 80 -5.83 7.63 -4.11
N LEU A 81 -6.00 6.77 -3.12
CA LEU A 81 -5.60 5.37 -3.20
C LEU A 81 -6.64 4.59 -4.01
N VAL A 82 -6.15 3.80 -4.95
CA VAL A 82 -6.96 2.90 -5.77
C VAL A 82 -6.40 1.48 -5.72
N ASN A 83 -7.17 0.52 -6.18
CA ASN A 83 -6.83 -0.91 -6.05
C ASN A 83 -5.70 -1.40 -6.99
N SER A 84 -5.32 -0.63 -7.99
CA SER A 84 -4.25 -0.99 -8.94
C SER A 84 -3.73 0.21 -9.73
N GLY A 85 -2.53 0.07 -10.31
CA GLY A 85 -1.98 1.06 -11.23
C GLY A 85 -2.85 1.27 -12.47
N SER A 86 -3.50 0.23 -12.98
CA SER A 86 -4.46 0.35 -14.09
C SER A 86 -5.65 1.21 -13.72
N SER A 87 -6.20 1.04 -12.52
CA SER A 87 -7.27 1.90 -12.01
C SER A 87 -6.79 3.32 -11.77
N ALA A 88 -5.56 3.53 -11.32
CA ALA A 88 -4.97 4.86 -11.17
C ALA A 88 -4.91 5.58 -12.51
N ASN A 89 -4.42 4.92 -13.56
CA ASN A 89 -4.36 5.48 -14.91
C ASN A 89 -5.77 5.80 -15.45
N LEU A 90 -6.72 4.90 -15.22
CA LEU A 90 -8.11 5.10 -15.66
C LEU A 90 -8.75 6.33 -14.99
N VAL A 91 -8.61 6.42 -13.66
CA VAL A 91 -9.16 7.56 -12.89
C VAL A 91 -8.49 8.86 -13.28
N ALA A 92 -7.16 8.87 -13.46
CA ALA A 92 -6.42 10.05 -13.89
C ALA A 92 -6.87 10.51 -15.29
N PHE A 93 -6.98 9.58 -16.25
CA PHE A 93 -7.45 9.90 -17.58
C PHE A 93 -8.91 10.41 -17.57
N TYR A 94 -9.77 9.76 -16.79
CA TYR A 94 -11.15 10.19 -16.65
C TYR A 94 -11.28 11.59 -16.03
N ALA A 95 -10.40 11.93 -15.08
CA ALA A 95 -10.36 13.27 -14.51
C ALA A 95 -10.04 14.34 -15.57
N LEU A 96 -9.19 14.03 -16.54
CA LEU A 96 -8.84 14.95 -17.64
C LEU A 96 -9.99 15.21 -18.61
N THR A 97 -10.98 14.32 -18.68
CA THR A 97 -12.19 14.51 -19.52
C THR A 97 -13.32 15.23 -18.76
N SER A 98 -13.09 15.63 -17.51
CA SER A 98 -14.12 16.23 -16.65
C SER A 98 -14.62 17.56 -17.22
N PRO A 99 -15.95 17.78 -17.32
CA PRO A 99 -16.54 19.05 -17.73
C PRO A 99 -16.11 20.24 -16.84
N LYS A 100 -15.71 19.97 -15.60
CA LYS A 100 -15.21 21.00 -14.66
C LYS A 100 -13.93 21.66 -15.15
N LEU A 101 -13.19 21.07 -16.07
CA LEU A 101 -11.99 21.64 -16.67
C LEU A 101 -12.31 22.64 -17.79
N GLY A 102 -13.57 22.73 -18.23
CA GLY A 102 -13.99 23.60 -19.33
C GLY A 102 -13.20 23.31 -20.61
N GLU A 103 -12.58 24.34 -21.20
CA GLU A 103 -11.79 24.20 -22.43
C GLU A 103 -10.50 23.37 -22.25
N ARG A 104 -10.04 23.18 -21.03
CA ARG A 104 -8.86 22.35 -20.70
C ARG A 104 -9.17 20.86 -20.67
N ALA A 105 -10.46 20.48 -20.74
CA ALA A 105 -10.84 19.08 -20.79
C ALA A 105 -10.38 18.44 -22.09
N ILE A 106 -9.87 17.23 -22.01
CA ILE A 106 -9.61 16.40 -23.20
C ILE A 106 -10.98 16.05 -23.81
N LYS A 107 -11.13 16.36 -25.07
CA LYS A 107 -12.34 16.03 -25.86
C LYS A 107 -12.06 14.79 -26.69
N PRO A 108 -13.06 13.94 -26.94
CA PRO A 108 -12.93 12.82 -27.87
C PRO A 108 -12.59 13.27 -29.27
#